data_4474784d2344622953f17eb6ff7a0fa6
#
_entry.id   4474784d2344622953f17eb6ff7a0fa6
#
_cell.length_a   1.000
_cell.length_b   1.000
_cell.length_c   1.000
_cell.angle_alpha   90.00
_cell.angle_beta   90.00
_cell.angle_gamma   90.00
#
_symmetry.space_group_name_H-M   'P 1'
#
loop_
_entity.id
_entity.type
_entity.pdbx_description
1 polymer ?
#
loop_
_entity_poly.entity_id
_entity_poly.type
_entity_poly.pdbx_seq_one_letter_code
_entity_poly.pdbx_strand_id
1 'polypeptide(L)'
;AVSAKGGALPALEALIGNGQLADLDLQASLSRALSFRRGFNPDALEAWRTAGGILDVTKLVMTKGPTRLEASGQVTLDEAHRPAGKVAAAVAGVDRIAGIKVGGLTAGLGALLGGRTGEGGQSNTAAGLSPLPPLVLREGRVFLGPLRLPLQPLQPLY
;
A
#
# COMPACT_ATOMS: atom_id res chain seq x y z
N ALA A 1 -8.73 10.27 12.70
CA ALA A 1 -7.31 10.22 12.31
C ALA A 1 -6.53 9.45 13.36
N VAL A 2 -5.80 8.45 12.96
CA VAL A 2 -4.91 7.68 13.84
C VAL A 2 -3.48 7.96 13.36
N SER A 3 -2.63 8.45 14.25
CA SER A 3 -1.20 8.60 14.02
C SER A 3 -0.46 7.57 14.88
N ALA A 4 0.35 6.72 14.27
CA ALA A 4 1.21 5.78 14.95
C ALA A 4 2.67 6.05 14.58
N LYS A 5 3.52 6.26 15.57
CA LYS A 5 4.97 6.37 15.39
C LYS A 5 5.65 5.12 15.94
N GLY A 6 6.52 4.52 15.14
CA GLY A 6 7.36 3.40 15.54
C GLY A 6 6.60 2.06 15.61
N GLY A 7 6.40 1.42 14.50
CA GLY A 7 5.84 0.07 14.40
C GLY A 7 6.48 -0.74 13.28
N ALA A 8 6.82 -1.99 13.56
CA ALA A 8 7.19 -2.94 12.54
C ALA A 8 5.90 -3.50 11.92
N LEU A 9 5.70 -3.28 10.63
CA LEU A 9 4.62 -3.90 9.86
C LEU A 9 5.23 -5.06 9.04
N PRO A 10 4.97 -6.32 9.38
CA PRO A 10 5.59 -7.49 8.72
C PRO A 10 5.38 -7.51 7.20
N ALA A 11 4.25 -7.00 6.72
CA ALA A 11 3.96 -6.93 5.29
C ALA A 11 4.84 -5.91 4.54
N LEU A 12 5.23 -4.81 5.20
CA LEU A 12 6.15 -3.82 4.64
C LEU A 12 7.61 -4.27 4.77
N GLU A 13 7.93 -5.04 5.81
CA GLU A 13 9.23 -5.65 5.98
C GLU A 13 9.55 -6.64 4.86
N ALA A 14 8.56 -7.42 4.42
CA ALA A 14 8.69 -8.32 3.27
C ALA A 14 8.96 -7.58 1.95
N LEU A 15 8.50 -6.34 1.82
CA LEU A 15 8.71 -5.50 0.63
C LEU A 15 10.09 -4.82 0.61
N ILE A 16 10.64 -4.45 1.77
CA ILE A 16 11.82 -3.57 1.86
C ILE A 16 12.96 -4.20 2.69
N GLY A 17 12.81 -5.44 3.14
CA GLY A 17 13.60 -6.21 4.09
C GLY A 17 15.08 -5.85 4.33
N ASN A 18 15.41 -5.38 5.53
CA ASN A 18 16.72 -5.42 6.17
C ASN A 18 16.71 -5.22 7.70
N GLY A 19 15.60 -5.53 8.40
CA GLY A 19 15.58 -5.65 9.88
C GLY A 19 15.82 -4.36 10.70
N GLN A 20 15.89 -3.18 10.08
CA GLN A 20 16.03 -1.90 10.80
C GLN A 20 14.66 -1.32 11.15
N LEU A 21 14.55 -0.64 12.29
CA LEU A 21 13.36 0.10 12.69
C LEU A 21 13.04 1.18 11.64
N ALA A 22 11.80 1.23 11.19
CA ALA A 22 11.31 2.24 10.27
C ALA A 22 10.49 3.28 11.02
N ASP A 23 10.66 4.55 10.67
CA ASP A 23 9.72 5.59 11.08
C ASP A 23 8.49 5.52 10.19
N LEU A 24 7.32 5.44 10.83
CA LEU A 24 6.03 5.33 10.15
C LEU A 24 5.13 6.49 10.56
N ASP A 25 4.69 7.27 9.58
CA ASP A 25 3.63 8.29 9.72
C ASP A 25 2.42 7.83 8.90
N LEU A 26 1.32 7.49 9.59
CA LEU A 26 0.09 7.02 8.98
C LEU A 26 -1.06 7.97 9.31
N GLN A 27 -1.70 8.49 8.28
CA GLN A 27 -2.96 9.22 8.36
C GLN A 27 -4.01 8.46 7.58
N ALA A 28 -5.02 7.99 8.28
CA ALA A 28 -6.09 7.22 7.68
C ALA A 28 -7.45 7.56 8.30
N SER A 29 -8.50 7.38 7.54
CA SER A 29 -9.87 7.46 7.99
C SER A 29 -10.58 6.13 7.75
N LEU A 30 -11.41 5.72 8.70
CA LEU A 30 -12.15 4.49 8.66
C LEU A 30 -13.64 4.80 8.49
N SER A 31 -14.23 4.39 7.38
CA SER A 31 -15.67 4.47 7.20
C SER A 31 -16.36 3.39 8.03
N ARG A 32 -17.65 3.58 8.35
CA ARG A 32 -18.44 2.61 9.13
C ARG A 32 -17.81 2.25 10.48
N ALA A 33 -17.08 3.18 11.10
CA ALA A 33 -16.37 2.96 12.36
C ALA A 33 -17.26 2.53 13.54
N LEU A 34 -18.58 2.71 13.43
CA LEU A 34 -19.53 2.24 14.43
C LEU A 34 -19.51 0.71 14.63
N SER A 35 -19.10 -0.05 13.65
CA SER A 35 -18.91 -1.50 13.76
C SER A 35 -17.89 -1.85 14.86
N PHE A 36 -16.96 -0.95 15.14
CA PHE A 36 -15.89 -1.15 16.14
C PHE A 36 -16.19 -0.59 17.53
N ARG A 37 -17.45 -0.21 17.81
CA ARG A 37 -17.85 0.35 19.12
C ARG A 37 -17.56 -0.57 20.31
N ARG A 38 -17.52 -1.89 20.08
CA ARG A 38 -17.24 -2.92 21.09
C ARG A 38 -15.80 -3.46 21.02
N GLY A 39 -14.92 -2.77 20.28
CA GLY A 39 -13.53 -3.18 20.09
C GLY A 39 -13.25 -3.81 18.73
N PHE A 40 -11.98 -4.07 18.46
CA PHE A 40 -11.52 -4.79 17.27
C PHE A 40 -11.57 -6.29 17.54
N ASN A 41 -12.54 -6.96 16.96
CA ASN A 41 -12.71 -8.41 17.02
C ASN A 41 -13.22 -8.93 15.66
N PRO A 42 -13.20 -10.23 15.40
CA PRO A 42 -13.65 -10.82 14.15
C PRO A 42 -15.08 -10.41 13.75
N ASP A 43 -16.01 -10.39 14.69
CA ASP A 43 -17.41 -10.00 14.43
C ASP A 43 -17.54 -8.54 13.99
N ALA A 44 -16.75 -7.65 14.62
CA ALA A 44 -16.71 -6.23 14.27
C ALA A 44 -16.11 -6.01 12.87
N LEU A 45 -15.07 -6.76 12.51
CA LEU A 45 -14.46 -6.74 11.19
C LEU A 45 -15.43 -7.27 10.12
N GLU A 46 -16.16 -8.35 10.42
CA GLU A 46 -17.17 -8.88 9.52
C GLU A 46 -18.34 -7.90 9.34
N ALA A 47 -18.84 -7.31 10.41
CA ALA A 47 -19.88 -6.27 10.35
C ALA A 47 -19.40 -5.06 9.53
N TRP A 48 -18.13 -4.67 9.68
CA TRP A 48 -17.53 -3.57 8.92
C TRP A 48 -17.42 -3.92 7.44
N ARG A 49 -16.94 -5.11 7.10
CA ARG A 49 -16.82 -5.60 5.72
C ARG A 49 -18.19 -5.64 5.04
N THR A 50 -19.18 -6.26 5.69
CA THR A 50 -20.56 -6.42 5.16
C THR A 50 -21.26 -5.07 4.97
N ALA A 51 -20.97 -4.10 5.84
CA ALA A 51 -21.47 -2.73 5.70
C ALA A 51 -20.77 -1.92 4.60
N GLY A 52 -19.86 -2.51 3.82
CA GLY A 52 -19.07 -1.81 2.82
C GLY A 52 -18.03 -0.86 3.43
N GLY A 53 -17.38 -1.30 4.50
CA GLY A 53 -16.34 -0.54 5.18
C GLY A 53 -15.12 -0.31 4.30
N ILE A 54 -14.57 0.90 4.37
CA ILE A 54 -13.36 1.31 3.64
C ILE A 54 -12.41 1.95 4.63
N LEU A 55 -11.15 1.53 4.58
CA LEU A 55 -10.02 2.22 5.16
C LEU A 55 -9.41 3.12 4.09
N ASP A 56 -9.58 4.42 4.24
CA ASP A 56 -8.99 5.42 3.36
C ASP A 56 -7.66 5.87 3.97
N VAL A 57 -6.56 5.49 3.35
CA VAL A 57 -5.21 5.90 3.71
C VAL A 57 -4.90 7.19 2.97
N THR A 58 -5.06 8.31 3.63
CA THR A 58 -4.78 9.62 3.07
C THR A 58 -3.28 9.83 2.89
N LYS A 59 -2.48 9.33 3.83
CA LYS A 59 -1.02 9.45 3.82
C LYS A 59 -0.41 8.30 4.61
N LEU A 60 0.51 7.61 4.01
CA LEU A 60 1.45 6.70 4.64
C LEU A 60 2.85 7.14 4.23
N VAL A 61 3.69 7.48 5.19
CA VAL A 61 5.11 7.74 4.95
C VAL A 61 5.92 6.79 5.81
N MET A 62 6.80 6.07 5.18
CA MET A 62 7.75 5.21 5.86
C MET A 62 9.16 5.63 5.48
N THR A 63 10.01 5.83 6.47
CA THR A 63 11.42 6.15 6.27
C THR A 63 12.28 5.11 6.96
N LYS A 64 13.25 4.56 6.23
CA LYS A 64 14.15 3.53 6.71
C LYS A 64 15.55 3.78 6.12
N GLY A 65 16.42 4.43 6.90
CA GLY A 65 17.71 4.88 6.39
C GLY A 65 17.53 5.79 5.17
N PRO A 66 18.19 5.52 4.03
CA PRO A 66 18.04 6.32 2.81
C PRO A 66 16.74 6.06 2.07
N THR A 67 15.99 5.02 2.46
CA THR A 67 14.74 4.61 1.80
C THR A 67 13.56 5.39 2.33
N ARG A 68 12.78 5.98 1.43
CA ARG A 68 11.49 6.61 1.74
C ARG A 68 10.41 6.03 0.85
N LEU A 69 9.31 5.63 1.45
CA LEU A 69 8.08 5.19 0.79
C LEU A 69 6.97 6.15 1.18
N GLU A 70 6.23 6.62 0.20
CA GLU A 70 4.95 7.31 0.41
C GLU A 70 3.84 6.52 -0.27
N ALA A 71 2.69 6.42 0.39
CA ALA A 71 1.55 5.72 -0.17
C ALA A 71 0.23 6.37 0.27
N SER A 72 -0.78 6.24 -0.59
CA SER A 72 -2.16 6.64 -0.31
C SER A 72 -3.13 5.78 -1.11
N GLY A 73 -4.32 5.57 -0.61
CA GLY A 73 -5.30 4.74 -1.31
C GLY A 73 -6.38 4.19 -0.42
N GLN A 74 -7.17 3.30 -0.96
CA GLN A 74 -8.31 2.71 -0.27
C GLN A 74 -8.16 1.20 -0.16
N VAL A 75 -8.44 0.69 1.02
CA VAL A 75 -8.38 -0.73 1.34
C VAL A 75 -9.68 -1.16 2.01
N THR A 76 -10.19 -2.29 1.63
CA THR A 76 -11.33 -2.98 2.23
C THR A 76 -10.97 -4.45 2.48
N LEU A 77 -11.95 -5.29 2.83
CA LEU A 77 -11.79 -6.73 2.92
C LEU A 77 -12.63 -7.43 1.85
N ASP A 78 -12.03 -8.45 1.22
CA ASP A 78 -12.75 -9.33 0.29
C ASP A 78 -13.61 -10.36 1.05
N GLU A 79 -14.34 -11.21 0.31
CA GLU A 79 -15.19 -12.26 0.88
C GLU A 79 -14.40 -13.32 1.66
N ALA A 80 -13.11 -13.46 1.39
CA ALA A 80 -12.20 -14.34 2.11
C ALA A 80 -11.45 -13.62 3.25
N HIS A 81 -11.97 -12.46 3.70
CA HIS A 81 -11.45 -11.65 4.81
C HIS A 81 -10.01 -11.15 4.61
N ARG A 82 -9.58 -11.04 3.36
CA ARG A 82 -8.24 -10.58 2.99
C ARG A 82 -8.27 -9.12 2.57
N PRO A 83 -7.19 -8.37 2.79
CA PRO A 83 -7.08 -7.00 2.28
C PRO A 83 -7.28 -6.94 0.77
N ALA A 84 -8.15 -6.05 0.32
CA ALA A 84 -8.44 -5.77 -1.08
C ALA A 84 -8.52 -4.27 -1.30
N GLY A 85 -8.01 -3.77 -2.43
CA GLY A 85 -8.04 -2.34 -2.72
C GLY A 85 -6.95 -1.89 -3.67
N LYS A 86 -6.82 -0.57 -3.78
CA LYS A 86 -5.82 0.07 -4.65
C LYS A 86 -5.08 1.15 -3.89
N VAL A 87 -3.76 1.12 -3.98
CA VAL A 87 -2.86 2.03 -3.29
C VAL A 87 -1.88 2.62 -4.30
N ALA A 88 -1.83 3.93 -4.39
CA ALA A 88 -0.77 4.64 -5.09
C ALA A 88 0.45 4.71 -4.19
N ALA A 89 1.64 4.52 -4.74
CA ALA A 89 2.89 4.57 -3.99
C ALA A 89 3.98 5.29 -4.77
N ALA A 90 4.91 5.90 -4.04
CA ALA A 90 6.13 6.49 -4.57
C ALA A 90 7.30 6.15 -3.64
N VAL A 91 8.48 5.96 -4.19
CA VAL A 91 9.67 5.56 -3.43
C VAL A 91 10.89 6.40 -3.77
N ALA A 92 11.77 6.58 -2.79
CA ALA A 92 13.11 7.13 -2.96
C ALA A 92 14.13 6.23 -2.26
N GLY A 93 15.36 6.22 -2.76
CA GLY A 93 16.46 5.44 -2.15
C GLY A 93 16.29 3.92 -2.25
N VAL A 94 15.49 3.43 -3.20
CA VAL A 94 15.24 1.99 -3.41
C VAL A 94 15.62 1.62 -4.83
N ASP A 95 16.58 0.73 -4.97
CA ASP A 95 16.96 0.19 -6.29
C ASP A 95 16.04 -0.96 -6.73
N ARG A 96 15.49 -1.71 -5.75
CA ARG A 96 14.65 -2.90 -5.99
C ARG A 96 13.49 -2.97 -5.00
N ILE A 97 12.33 -3.37 -5.51
CA ILE A 97 11.15 -3.71 -4.72
C ILE A 97 10.80 -5.17 -5.02
N ALA A 98 10.75 -6.01 -4.00
CA ALA A 98 10.48 -7.45 -4.12
C ALA A 98 11.37 -8.13 -5.19
N GLY A 99 12.64 -7.76 -5.27
CA GLY A 99 13.60 -8.29 -6.25
C GLY A 99 13.54 -7.63 -7.64
N ILE A 100 12.58 -6.77 -7.91
CA ILE A 100 12.41 -6.10 -9.21
C ILE A 100 13.06 -4.73 -9.17
N LYS A 101 13.91 -4.40 -10.15
CA LYS A 101 14.55 -3.08 -10.26
C LYS A 101 13.50 -1.98 -10.50
N VAL A 102 13.47 -0.96 -9.67
CA VAL A 102 12.52 0.16 -9.77
C VAL A 102 12.66 0.89 -11.10
N GLY A 103 13.89 1.15 -11.56
CA GLY A 103 14.15 1.77 -12.86
C GLY A 103 13.62 0.96 -14.06
N GLY A 104 13.60 -0.38 -13.96
CA GLY A 104 13.03 -1.25 -15.01
C GLY A 104 11.50 -1.22 -15.05
N LEU A 105 10.85 -1.00 -13.90
CA LEU A 105 9.39 -0.90 -13.81
C LEU A 105 8.86 0.36 -14.51
N THR A 106 9.51 1.50 -14.28
CA THR A 106 9.10 2.77 -14.90
C THR A 106 9.37 2.77 -16.41
N ALA A 107 10.51 2.23 -16.86
CA ALA A 107 10.85 2.12 -18.26
C ALA A 107 9.97 1.09 -19.01
N GLY A 108 9.72 -0.08 -18.42
CA GLY A 108 8.88 -1.13 -19.01
C GLY A 108 7.42 -0.71 -19.12
N LEU A 109 6.87 -0.01 -18.15
CA LEU A 109 5.50 0.51 -18.21
C LEU A 109 5.37 1.64 -19.24
N GLY A 110 6.35 2.54 -19.34
CA GLY A 110 6.37 3.58 -20.35
C GLY A 110 6.35 2.99 -21.77
N ALA A 111 7.08 1.90 -22.01
CA ALA A 111 7.11 1.18 -23.28
C ALA A 111 5.77 0.46 -23.57
N LEU A 112 5.16 -0.18 -22.56
CA LEU A 112 3.88 -0.90 -22.69
C LEU A 112 2.68 0.03 -22.90
N LEU A 113 2.72 1.23 -22.33
CA LEU A 113 1.66 2.24 -22.46
C LEU A 113 1.81 3.11 -23.72
N GLY A 114 2.73 2.74 -24.62
CA GLY A 114 2.85 3.35 -25.95
C GLY A 114 3.29 4.82 -25.92
N GLY A 115 4.15 5.19 -24.98
CA GLY A 115 4.74 6.55 -24.95
C GLY A 115 3.74 7.69 -24.78
N ARG A 116 2.48 7.41 -24.48
CA ARG A 116 1.51 8.43 -24.10
C ARG A 116 1.67 8.75 -22.62
N THR A 117 2.61 9.61 -22.32
CA THR A 117 2.58 10.42 -21.12
C THR A 117 1.38 11.36 -21.27
N GLY A 118 0.19 10.87 -20.90
CA GLY A 118 -0.99 11.72 -20.75
C GLY A 118 -0.70 12.72 -19.65
N GLU A 119 -0.63 13.99 -20.01
CA GLU A 119 -0.81 15.11 -19.10
C GLU A 119 -2.09 14.89 -18.32
N GLY A 120 -2.01 14.62 -17.03
CA GLY A 120 -3.19 14.44 -16.20
C GLY A 120 -2.89 13.77 -14.88
N GLY A 121 -1.94 14.31 -14.14
CA GLY A 121 -1.64 13.90 -12.78
C GLY A 121 -0.41 14.63 -12.30
N GLN A 122 -0.56 15.91 -11.96
CA GLN A 122 0.43 16.62 -11.15
C GLN A 122 0.44 15.97 -9.76
N SER A 123 1.13 14.84 -9.66
CA SER A 123 1.61 14.37 -8.38
C SER A 123 2.66 15.39 -7.94
N ASN A 124 2.33 16.17 -6.92
CA ASN A 124 3.33 16.90 -6.14
C ASN A 124 4.28 15.88 -5.52
N THR A 125 5.17 15.37 -6.31
CA THR A 125 6.26 14.48 -5.88
C THR A 125 7.22 15.35 -5.09
N ALA A 126 7.24 15.19 -3.77
CA ALA A 126 8.32 15.71 -2.95
C ALA A 126 9.64 15.34 -3.63
N ALA A 127 10.55 16.30 -3.75
CA ALA A 127 11.77 16.16 -4.54
C ALA A 127 12.49 14.82 -4.25
N GLY A 128 12.67 14.00 -5.27
CA GLY A 128 13.38 12.74 -5.19
C GLY A 128 12.56 11.45 -5.10
N LEU A 129 11.22 11.52 -5.04
CA LEU A 129 10.36 10.33 -5.05
C LEU A 129 10.03 9.90 -6.49
N SER A 130 10.24 8.63 -6.79
CA SER A 130 9.83 8.02 -8.06
C SER A 130 8.45 7.40 -7.90
N PRO A 131 7.43 7.83 -8.68
CA PRO A 131 6.12 7.22 -8.63
C PRO A 131 6.19 5.78 -9.11
N LEU A 132 5.49 4.88 -8.40
CA LEU A 132 5.31 3.49 -8.79
C LEU A 132 3.97 3.29 -9.50
N PRO A 133 3.86 2.26 -10.33
CA PRO A 133 2.56 1.77 -10.75
C PRO A 133 1.69 1.48 -9.53
N PRO A 134 0.36 1.67 -9.61
CA PRO A 134 -0.51 1.44 -8.47
C PRO A 134 -0.41 -0.01 -7.98
N LEU A 135 -0.33 -0.16 -6.67
CA LEU A 135 -0.45 -1.44 -5.99
C LEU A 135 -1.93 -1.82 -5.94
N VAL A 136 -2.24 -2.99 -6.44
CA VAL A 136 -3.60 -3.56 -6.39
C VAL A 136 -3.58 -4.82 -5.55
N LEU A 137 -4.40 -4.84 -4.51
CA LEU A 137 -4.61 -5.95 -3.60
C LEU A 137 -5.90 -6.64 -4.02
N ARG A 138 -5.83 -7.88 -4.45
CA ARG A 138 -7.01 -8.67 -4.79
C ARG A 138 -6.75 -10.16 -4.65
N GLU A 139 -7.74 -10.91 -4.19
CA GLU A 139 -7.66 -12.37 -4.03
C GLU A 139 -6.44 -12.83 -3.22
N GLY A 140 -6.03 -12.05 -2.21
CA GLY A 140 -4.84 -12.32 -1.41
C GLY A 140 -3.52 -12.12 -2.13
N ARG A 141 -3.50 -11.45 -3.29
CA ARG A 141 -2.30 -11.20 -4.08
C ARG A 141 -2.04 -9.72 -4.23
N VAL A 142 -0.77 -9.38 -4.36
CA VAL A 142 -0.32 -8.01 -4.57
C VAL A 142 0.17 -7.87 -6.01
N PHE A 143 -0.36 -6.89 -6.71
CA PHE A 143 0.04 -6.54 -8.07
C PHE A 143 0.65 -5.13 -8.06
N LEU A 144 1.66 -4.93 -8.86
CA LEU A 144 2.25 -3.62 -9.14
C LEU A 144 1.96 -3.28 -10.60
N GLY A 145 0.93 -2.47 -10.84
CA GLY A 145 0.37 -2.32 -12.18
C GLY A 145 -0.11 -3.68 -12.75
N PRO A 146 0.38 -4.11 -13.91
CA PRO A 146 0.04 -5.41 -14.49
C PRO A 146 0.85 -6.58 -13.91
N LEU A 147 1.92 -6.30 -13.15
CA LEU A 147 2.84 -7.31 -12.65
C LEU A 147 2.38 -7.88 -11.30
N ARG A 148 2.24 -9.19 -11.22
CA ARG A 148 2.06 -9.88 -9.94
C ARG A 148 3.38 -9.91 -9.19
N LEU A 149 3.39 -9.41 -7.95
CA LEU A 149 4.57 -9.49 -7.11
C LEU A 149 4.73 -10.91 -6.55
N PRO A 150 5.97 -11.42 -6.46
CA PRO A 150 6.28 -12.74 -5.90
C PRO A 150 6.27 -12.71 -4.37
N LEU A 151 5.18 -12.20 -3.79
CA LEU A 151 4.96 -12.16 -2.35
C LEU A 151 4.10 -13.32 -1.90
N GLN A 152 4.26 -13.72 -0.64
CA GLN A 152 3.35 -14.68 -0.05
C GLN A 152 1.91 -14.16 -0.10
N PRO A 153 0.92 -15.03 -0.34
CA PRO A 153 -0.47 -14.63 -0.33
C PRO A 153 -0.84 -13.96 1.00
N LEU A 154 -1.59 -12.86 0.91
CA LEU A 154 -2.13 -12.19 2.07
C LEU A 154 -3.09 -13.14 2.79
N GLN A 155 -2.85 -13.35 4.07
CA GLN A 155 -3.70 -14.18 4.89
C GLN A 155 -5.00 -13.47 5.24
N PRO A 156 -6.09 -14.20 5.48
CA PRO A 156 -7.28 -13.65 6.12
C PRO A 156 -6.91 -12.98 7.45
N LEU A 157 -7.59 -11.90 7.78
CA LEU A 157 -7.36 -11.18 9.04
C LEU A 157 -8.04 -11.86 10.25
N TYR A 158 -9.02 -12.73 9.97
CA TYR A 158 -9.75 -13.50 10.98
C TYR A 158 -10.41 -14.73 10.35
#